data_8585b158aa08ef7551c283ba427f27d4
#
_entry.id   8585b158aa08ef7551c283ba427f27d4
#
_cell.length_a   1.000
_cell.length_b   1.000
_cell.length_c   1.000
_cell.angle_alpha   90.00
_cell.angle_beta   90.00
_cell.angle_gamma   90.00
#
_symmetry.space_group_name_H-M   'P 1'
#
loop_
_entity.id
_entity.type
_entity.pdbx_description
1 polymer ?
#
loop_
_entity_poly.entity_id
_entity_poly.type
_entity_poly.pdbx_seq_one_letter_code
_entity_poly.pdbx_strand_id
1 'polypeptide(L)'
;MSVLPSIAETISQGGRTGSVATSEFGFNLHFIAPKPGNVQGLTPEHLFGAAWAACFNGAVKHIAKESGHADAGITVTARVQLHPEGPQPFSVELLVSIPGLDEHKAEQVLAKAHAMCAYSKATKGNVAVKITLD
;
A
#
# COMPACT_ATOMS: atom_id res chain seq x y z
N MET A 1 -5.09 -14.63 18.74
CA MET A 1 -6.42 -14.21 18.26
C MET A 1 -6.65 -14.78 16.87
N SER A 2 -7.69 -15.56 16.71
CA SER A 2 -8.00 -16.05 15.37
C SER A 2 -8.72 -14.98 14.57
N VAL A 3 -8.27 -14.76 13.35
CA VAL A 3 -8.90 -13.85 12.41
C VAL A 3 -9.75 -14.71 11.46
N LEU A 4 -11.03 -14.46 11.46
CA LEU A 4 -11.92 -15.16 10.54
C LEU A 4 -11.61 -14.71 9.10
N PRO A 5 -11.59 -15.62 8.14
CA PRO A 5 -11.48 -15.25 6.76
C PRO A 5 -12.59 -14.29 6.38
N SER A 6 -12.24 -13.26 5.64
CA SER A 6 -13.21 -12.29 5.15
C SER A 6 -13.12 -12.17 3.64
N ILE A 7 -14.24 -11.87 3.02
CA ILE A 7 -14.32 -11.66 1.59
C ILE A 7 -14.59 -10.18 1.35
N ALA A 8 -13.69 -9.54 0.62
CA ALA A 8 -13.86 -8.16 0.17
C ALA A 8 -14.26 -8.22 -1.30
N GLU A 9 -15.47 -7.75 -1.61
CA GLU A 9 -16.00 -7.82 -2.97
C GLU A 9 -16.08 -6.43 -3.58
N THR A 10 -15.54 -6.30 -4.77
CA THR A 10 -15.63 -5.07 -5.57
C THR A 10 -16.03 -5.42 -6.98
N ILE A 11 -16.69 -4.50 -7.65
CA ILE A 11 -17.12 -4.68 -9.03
C ILE A 11 -16.48 -3.61 -9.91
N SER A 12 -15.97 -4.02 -11.07
CA SER A 12 -15.41 -3.13 -12.08
C SER A 12 -16.31 -3.09 -13.30
N GLN A 13 -16.46 -1.91 -13.88
CA GLN A 13 -17.18 -1.71 -15.12
C GLN A 13 -16.41 -0.70 -15.96
N GLY A 14 -16.16 -1.04 -17.24
CA GLY A 14 -15.50 -0.13 -18.18
C GLY A 14 -13.96 -0.13 -18.11
N GLY A 15 -13.35 -1.03 -17.34
CA GLY A 15 -11.90 -1.20 -17.31
C GLY A 15 -11.16 0.00 -16.74
N ARG A 16 -9.97 0.27 -17.28
CA ARG A 16 -9.05 1.28 -16.73
C ARG A 16 -9.53 2.73 -16.93
N THR A 17 -10.60 2.94 -17.68
CA THR A 17 -11.24 4.25 -17.84
C THR A 17 -12.68 4.25 -17.32
N GLY A 18 -13.05 3.21 -16.59
CA GLY A 18 -14.38 3.06 -16.04
C GLY A 18 -14.43 3.34 -14.55
N SER A 19 -15.07 2.42 -13.82
CA SER A 19 -15.30 2.60 -12.39
C SER A 19 -15.13 1.31 -11.61
N VAL A 20 -14.94 1.46 -10.30
CA VAL A 20 -15.00 0.37 -9.35
C VAL A 20 -15.89 0.77 -8.18
N ALA A 21 -16.58 -0.19 -7.63
CA ALA A 21 -17.49 0.04 -6.51
C ALA A 21 -17.52 -1.17 -5.59
N THR A 22 -17.89 -0.95 -4.33
CA THR A 22 -18.26 -2.02 -3.42
C THR A 22 -19.77 -2.21 -3.49
N SER A 23 -20.22 -3.44 -3.24
CA SER A 23 -21.66 -3.76 -3.29
C SER A 23 -22.42 -3.29 -2.05
N GLU A 24 -21.74 -3.11 -0.92
CA GLU A 24 -22.40 -2.88 0.38
C GLU A 24 -22.18 -1.48 0.95
N PHE A 25 -21.10 -0.79 0.57
CA PHE A 25 -20.75 0.51 1.12
C PHE A 25 -20.66 1.52 -0.01
N GLY A 26 -20.82 2.78 0.25
CA GLY A 26 -20.88 3.82 -0.75
C GLY A 26 -19.58 4.11 -1.51
N PHE A 27 -18.69 3.15 -1.62
CA PHE A 27 -17.45 3.27 -2.38
C PHE A 27 -17.79 3.17 -3.87
N ASN A 28 -17.54 4.25 -4.60
CA ASN A 28 -17.73 4.30 -6.06
C ASN A 28 -16.70 5.28 -6.61
N LEU A 29 -15.69 4.73 -7.30
CA LEU A 29 -14.57 5.52 -7.80
C LEU A 29 -14.47 5.39 -9.32
N HIS A 30 -14.21 6.52 -9.97
CA HIS A 30 -14.05 6.60 -11.41
C HIS A 30 -12.59 6.82 -11.78
N PHE A 31 -12.13 6.12 -12.81
CA PHE A 31 -10.76 6.21 -13.29
C PHE A 31 -10.64 7.12 -14.48
N ILE A 32 -9.49 7.77 -14.58
CA ILE A 32 -9.12 8.58 -15.73
C ILE A 32 -7.78 8.04 -16.25
N ALA A 33 -7.71 7.76 -17.55
CA ALA A 33 -6.47 7.31 -18.16
C ALA A 33 -5.39 8.40 -18.00
N PRO A 34 -4.23 8.09 -17.39
CA PRO A 34 -3.17 9.09 -17.24
C PRO A 34 -2.54 9.40 -18.60
N LYS A 35 -2.15 10.64 -18.77
CA LYS A 35 -1.33 11.06 -19.91
C LYS A 35 0.14 10.96 -19.52
N PRO A 36 1.04 10.69 -20.45
CA PRO A 36 2.47 10.65 -20.15
C PRO A 36 2.93 11.92 -19.41
N GLY A 37 3.59 11.72 -18.27
CA GLY A 37 4.11 12.80 -17.45
C GLY A 37 3.07 13.56 -16.62
N ASN A 38 1.79 13.18 -16.69
CA ASN A 38 0.75 13.90 -15.95
C ASN A 38 -0.39 12.97 -15.56
N VAL A 39 -0.52 12.71 -14.26
CA VAL A 39 -1.65 11.95 -13.72
C VAL A 39 -2.69 12.96 -13.22
N GLN A 40 -3.78 13.08 -13.95
CA GLN A 40 -4.84 14.05 -13.64
C GLN A 40 -6.01 13.47 -12.88
N GLY A 41 -6.00 12.20 -12.57
CA GLY A 41 -7.08 11.56 -11.87
C GLY A 41 -6.70 10.23 -11.28
N LEU A 42 -7.69 9.52 -10.77
CA LEU A 42 -7.50 8.24 -10.14
C LEU A 42 -7.20 7.15 -11.16
N THR A 43 -6.26 6.28 -10.83
CA THR A 43 -5.91 5.10 -11.63
C THR A 43 -5.98 3.85 -10.77
N PRO A 44 -6.05 2.65 -11.36
CA PRO A 44 -5.98 1.41 -10.59
C PRO A 44 -4.72 1.32 -9.72
N GLU A 45 -3.62 1.89 -10.17
CA GLU A 45 -2.36 1.89 -9.41
C GLU A 45 -2.47 2.69 -8.11
N HIS A 46 -3.32 3.72 -8.06
CA HIS A 46 -3.61 4.43 -6.82
C HIS A 46 -4.28 3.49 -5.80
N LEU A 47 -5.21 2.65 -6.25
CA LEU A 47 -5.90 1.71 -5.37
C LEU A 47 -4.97 0.60 -4.90
N PHE A 48 -4.13 0.09 -5.80
CA PHE A 48 -3.09 -0.88 -5.44
C PHE A 48 -2.18 -0.32 -4.36
N GLY A 49 -1.69 0.90 -4.57
CA GLY A 49 -0.83 1.58 -3.60
C GLY A 49 -1.53 1.86 -2.29
N ALA A 50 -2.77 2.34 -2.35
CA ALA A 50 -3.56 2.62 -1.14
C ALA A 50 -3.77 1.37 -0.30
N ALA A 51 -4.08 0.25 -0.94
CA ALA A 51 -4.27 -1.02 -0.24
C ALA A 51 -2.99 -1.48 0.44
N TRP A 52 -1.87 -1.45 -0.28
CA TRP A 52 -0.58 -1.85 0.30
C TRP A 52 -0.15 -0.90 1.41
N ALA A 53 -0.27 0.42 1.18
CA ALA A 53 0.09 1.42 2.19
C ALA A 53 -0.72 1.24 3.48
N ALA A 54 -2.02 1.00 3.36
CA ALA A 54 -2.88 0.80 4.54
C ALA A 54 -2.50 -0.47 5.30
N CYS A 55 -2.27 -1.56 4.60
CA CYS A 55 -1.85 -2.82 5.21
C CYS A 55 -0.49 -2.68 5.88
N PHE A 56 0.47 -2.07 5.19
CA PHE A 56 1.81 -1.85 5.72
C PHE A 56 1.80 -0.91 6.93
N ASN A 57 1.00 0.15 6.89
CA ASN A 57 0.82 1.06 8.02
C ASN A 57 0.31 0.31 9.25
N GLY A 58 -0.67 -0.57 9.06
CA GLY A 58 -1.17 -1.41 10.16
C GLY A 58 -0.08 -2.28 10.77
N ALA A 59 0.77 -2.87 9.94
CA ALA A 59 1.91 -3.67 10.39
C ALA A 59 2.92 -2.82 11.16
N VAL A 60 3.28 -1.64 10.61
CA VAL A 60 4.22 -0.71 11.27
C VAL A 60 3.68 -0.29 12.63
N LYS A 61 2.41 0.09 12.67
CA LYS A 61 1.76 0.50 13.92
C LYS A 61 1.80 -0.60 14.96
N HIS A 62 1.50 -1.84 14.57
CA HIS A 62 1.51 -2.98 15.46
C HIS A 62 2.92 -3.25 16.04
N ILE A 63 3.92 -3.28 15.18
CA ILE A 63 5.31 -3.54 15.60
C ILE A 63 5.86 -2.39 16.43
N ALA A 64 5.58 -1.15 16.07
CA ALA A 64 6.01 0.02 16.84
C ALA A 64 5.42 -0.01 18.25
N LYS A 65 4.15 -0.40 18.38
CA LYS A 65 3.50 -0.53 19.68
C LYS A 65 4.15 -1.59 20.53
N GLU A 66 4.52 -2.73 19.96
CA GLU A 66 5.26 -3.79 20.68
C GLU A 66 6.61 -3.29 21.16
N SER A 67 7.22 -2.35 20.46
CA SER A 67 8.49 -1.74 20.82
C SER A 67 8.34 -0.59 21.83
N GLY A 68 7.13 -0.37 22.35
CA GLY A 68 6.84 0.66 23.34
C GLY A 68 6.60 2.04 22.74
N HIS A 69 6.43 2.14 21.42
CA HIS A 69 6.20 3.41 20.73
C HIS A 69 4.71 3.58 20.41
N ALA A 70 4.11 4.62 20.94
CA ALA A 70 2.71 4.93 20.67
C ALA A 70 2.55 5.42 19.22
N ASP A 71 1.42 5.07 18.61
CA ASP A 71 1.05 5.55 17.29
C ASP A 71 0.81 7.06 17.34
N ALA A 72 1.77 7.82 16.86
CA ALA A 72 1.74 9.28 16.84
C ALA A 72 2.04 9.79 15.44
N GLY A 73 1.06 9.72 14.56
CA GLY A 73 1.19 10.26 13.22
C GLY A 73 2.01 9.42 12.26
N ILE A 74 2.01 8.10 12.42
CA ILE A 74 2.68 7.21 11.47
C ILE A 74 2.00 7.33 10.12
N THR A 75 2.80 7.57 9.07
CA THR A 75 2.28 7.63 7.70
C THR A 75 3.06 6.69 6.80
N VAL A 76 2.38 6.15 5.80
CA VAL A 76 3.00 5.38 4.72
C VAL A 76 2.53 5.97 3.40
N THR A 77 3.48 6.40 2.58
CA THR A 77 3.20 6.88 1.23
C THR A 77 3.63 5.80 0.26
N ALA A 78 2.71 5.34 -0.58
CA ALA A 78 3.02 4.36 -1.61
C ALA A 78 3.14 5.07 -2.96
N ARG A 79 4.22 4.78 -3.66
CA ARG A 79 4.42 5.21 -5.05
C ARG A 79 4.45 3.96 -5.92
N VAL A 80 3.48 3.83 -6.79
CA VAL A 80 3.37 2.69 -7.71
C VAL A 80 3.61 3.19 -9.11
N GLN A 81 4.58 2.60 -9.79
CA GLN A 81 4.88 2.94 -11.17
C GLN A 81 4.58 1.74 -12.07
N LEU A 82 3.86 1.99 -13.15
CA LEU A 82 3.56 0.99 -14.17
C LEU A 82 4.67 1.03 -15.23
N HIS A 83 5.20 -0.14 -15.55
CA HIS A 83 6.22 -0.36 -16.57
C HIS A 83 5.67 -1.30 -17.64
N PRO A 84 4.86 -0.79 -18.59
CA PRO A 84 4.16 -1.67 -19.54
C PRO A 84 5.11 -2.45 -20.46
N GLU A 85 6.31 -1.93 -20.70
CA GLU A 85 7.30 -2.56 -21.59
C GLU A 85 8.27 -3.47 -20.85
N GLY A 86 8.20 -3.52 -19.53
CA GLY A 86 9.17 -4.29 -18.74
C GLY A 86 8.67 -5.69 -18.39
N PRO A 87 9.59 -6.61 -18.03
CA PRO A 87 9.20 -7.93 -17.52
C PRO A 87 8.52 -7.85 -16.16
N GLN A 88 8.79 -6.78 -15.40
CA GLN A 88 8.14 -6.47 -14.14
C GLN A 88 7.21 -5.28 -14.37
N PRO A 89 5.89 -5.50 -14.40
CA PRO A 89 4.96 -4.40 -14.75
C PRO A 89 4.89 -3.31 -13.70
N PHE A 90 5.23 -3.62 -12.44
CA PHE A 90 5.15 -2.63 -11.36
C PHE A 90 6.45 -2.52 -10.59
N SER A 91 6.77 -1.30 -10.19
CA SER A 91 7.70 -1.05 -9.10
C SER A 91 6.98 -0.23 -8.03
N VAL A 92 7.31 -0.49 -6.77
CA VAL A 92 6.63 0.16 -5.64
C VAL A 92 7.66 0.72 -4.69
N GLU A 93 7.42 1.92 -4.21
CA GLU A 93 8.18 2.50 -3.10
C GLU A 93 7.23 2.82 -1.97
N LEU A 94 7.58 2.38 -0.77
CA LEU A 94 6.84 2.70 0.45
C LEU A 94 7.72 3.63 1.29
N LEU A 95 7.28 4.88 1.45
CA LEU A 95 7.97 5.85 2.31
C LEU A 95 7.24 5.90 3.64
N VAL A 96 7.97 5.64 4.72
CA VAL A 96 7.36 5.50 6.04
C VAL A 96 7.91 6.58 6.97
N SER A 97 7.01 7.28 7.64
CA SER A 97 7.37 8.23 8.69
C SER A 97 6.86 7.70 10.04
N ILE A 98 7.77 7.59 10.99
CA ILE A 98 7.46 7.16 12.37
C ILE A 98 7.98 8.26 13.30
N PRO A 99 7.18 9.33 13.51
CA PRO A 99 7.65 10.46 14.30
C PRO A 99 8.05 10.06 15.71
N GLY A 100 9.19 10.57 16.16
CA GLY A 100 9.66 10.36 17.53
C GLY A 100 10.40 9.07 17.78
N LEU A 101 10.51 8.18 16.79
CA LEU A 101 11.28 6.95 16.94
C LEU A 101 12.68 7.12 16.36
N ASP A 102 13.69 6.64 17.10
CA ASP A 102 15.06 6.73 16.64
C ASP A 102 15.26 5.88 15.37
N GLU A 103 16.15 6.33 14.49
CA GLU A 103 16.33 5.75 13.17
C GLU A 103 16.63 4.26 13.20
N HIS A 104 17.52 3.83 14.12
CA HIS A 104 17.89 2.42 14.22
C HIS A 104 16.70 1.54 14.60
N LYS A 105 15.90 1.98 15.57
CA LYS A 105 14.70 1.26 15.97
C LYS A 105 13.64 1.29 14.87
N ALA A 106 13.52 2.42 14.19
CA ALA A 106 12.58 2.55 13.07
C ALA A 106 12.92 1.57 11.95
N GLU A 107 14.20 1.42 11.60
CA GLU A 107 14.62 0.44 10.59
C GLU A 107 14.27 -0.99 11.01
N GLN A 108 14.41 -1.32 12.28
CA GLN A 108 14.02 -2.64 12.79
C GLN A 108 12.50 -2.84 12.69
N VAL A 109 11.73 -1.80 12.99
CA VAL A 109 10.27 -1.83 12.87
C VAL A 109 9.87 -2.08 11.41
N LEU A 110 10.51 -1.39 10.46
CA LEU A 110 10.21 -1.57 9.04
C LEU A 110 10.50 -3.00 8.57
N ALA A 111 11.62 -3.58 8.99
CA ALA A 111 11.95 -4.95 8.61
C ALA A 111 10.91 -5.96 9.10
N LYS A 112 10.49 -5.82 10.35
CA LYS A 112 9.46 -6.70 10.94
C LYS A 112 8.10 -6.48 10.31
N ALA A 113 7.74 -5.22 10.04
CA ALA A 113 6.48 -4.89 9.37
C ALA A 113 6.42 -5.48 7.96
N HIS A 114 7.52 -5.43 7.22
CA HIS A 114 7.60 -6.02 5.89
C HIS A 114 7.39 -7.53 5.93
N ALA A 115 7.93 -8.20 6.92
CA ALA A 115 7.74 -9.64 7.10
C ALA A 115 6.29 -10.00 7.50
N MET A 116 5.59 -9.07 8.14
CA MET A 116 4.23 -9.28 8.66
C MET A 116 3.14 -8.88 7.68
N CYS A 117 3.35 -7.86 6.87
CA CYS A 117 2.35 -7.30 5.97
C CYS A 117 1.89 -8.32 4.93
N ALA A 118 0.58 -8.53 4.82
CA ALA A 118 0.01 -9.49 3.89
C ALA A 118 0.34 -9.16 2.44
N TYR A 119 0.30 -7.88 2.07
CA TYR A 119 0.65 -7.45 0.70
C TYR A 119 2.14 -7.65 0.41
N SER A 120 3.00 -7.38 1.39
CA SER A 120 4.43 -7.66 1.24
C SER A 120 4.70 -9.15 1.03
N LYS A 121 3.99 -10.00 1.76
CA LYS A 121 4.11 -11.45 1.59
C LYS A 121 3.60 -11.91 0.23
N ALA A 122 2.44 -11.39 -0.18
CA ALA A 122 1.79 -11.78 -1.44
C ALA A 122 2.60 -11.38 -2.67
N THR A 123 3.36 -10.31 -2.58
CA THR A 123 4.14 -9.77 -3.70
C THR A 123 5.60 -10.20 -3.68
N LYS A 124 6.04 -10.87 -2.62
CA LYS A 124 7.44 -11.26 -2.44
C LYS A 124 7.96 -12.07 -3.62
N GLY A 125 9.11 -11.66 -4.14
CA GLY A 125 9.74 -12.32 -5.27
C GLY A 125 9.10 -12.02 -6.62
N ASN A 126 8.02 -11.24 -6.65
CA ASN A 126 7.31 -10.91 -7.88
C ASN A 126 7.21 -9.42 -8.15
N VAL A 127 6.99 -8.61 -7.12
CA VAL A 127 6.96 -7.15 -7.26
C VAL A 127 8.12 -6.56 -6.46
N ALA A 128 8.97 -5.80 -7.14
CA ALA A 128 10.08 -5.12 -6.49
C ALA A 128 9.54 -3.97 -5.63
N VAL A 129 9.87 -3.97 -4.35
CA VAL A 129 9.47 -2.91 -3.42
C VAL A 129 10.69 -2.34 -2.71
N LYS A 130 10.76 -1.02 -2.67
CA LYS A 130 11.75 -0.28 -1.88
C LYS A 130 11.05 0.34 -0.70
N ILE A 131 11.53 0.06 0.50
CA ILE A 131 10.98 0.61 1.74
C ILE A 131 11.98 1.60 2.30
N THR A 132 11.55 2.84 2.45
CA THR A 132 12.41 3.95 2.85
C THR A 132 11.83 4.62 4.08
N LEU A 133 12.69 4.89 5.06
CA LEU A 133 12.33 5.71 6.21
C LEU A 133 12.42 7.17 5.81
N ASP A 134 11.35 7.90 6.06
CA ASP A 134 11.28 9.34 5.75
C ASP A 134 11.69 10.18 6.95
#